data_5b84c84e83e5bfa6c9bba9b95dfb6b2f
#
_entry.id   5b84c84e83e5bfa6c9bba9b95dfb6b2f
#
_cell.length_a   1.000
_cell.length_b   1.000
_cell.length_c   1.000
_cell.angle_alpha   90.00
_cell.angle_beta   90.00
_cell.angle_gamma   90.00
#
_symmetry.space_group_name_H-M   'P 1'
#
loop_
_entity.id
_entity.type
_entity.pdbx_description
1 polymer ?
#
loop_
_entity_poly.entity_id
_entity_poly.type
_entity_poly.pdbx_seq_one_letter_code
_entity_poly.pdbx_strand_id
1 'polypeptide(L)'
;MPLPIVPANSAADSGNDNGLFGYGYVQSPASWLSVSNKVANTGVVATDTTGVGTGRRELAACEYGGDKAIFAYGGPGPGTYTDLSNLVSNTGVVATDTTGVGQDRSMLAACEYGGDKGIFGYGFNSPAAPPGFMAMTNLVSNTGVIGTDVTGVGDDRRMLAACEYGDDKGIFGYGSSPSNTATTNLVSNTGVVATDTTGVGTARSMLAACSFGGDQGIFGYGYPPWAGLSMTNIVSNTGVVATDTTGVGQTRTMLAACEYGGDKGVFGYGQSPEHTELSMTNLVSNTGVVATDTTGVGTSRSMLAGCSYN
;
A
#
# COMPACT_ATOMS: atom_id res chain seq x y z
N MET A 1 32.97 11.53 43.16
CA MET A 1 31.73 11.90 42.47
C MET A 1 31.41 10.78 41.50
N PRO A 2 30.26 10.14 41.59
CA PRO A 2 29.85 9.20 40.58
C PRO A 2 29.50 9.97 39.31
N LEU A 3 29.93 9.47 38.14
CA LEU A 3 29.56 9.99 36.82
C LEU A 3 28.06 9.83 36.63
N PRO A 4 27.37 10.79 36.02
CA PRO A 4 25.95 10.64 35.68
C PRO A 4 25.82 9.48 34.70
N ILE A 5 24.95 8.55 35.02
CA ILE A 5 24.46 7.53 34.07
C ILE A 5 23.65 8.30 33.02
N VAL A 6 24.21 8.46 31.83
CA VAL A 6 23.45 8.86 30.66
C VAL A 6 22.49 7.72 30.37
N PRO A 7 21.17 7.89 30.38
CA PRO A 7 20.27 6.86 29.94
C PRO A 7 20.65 6.52 28.50
N ALA A 8 20.78 5.22 28.20
CA ALA A 8 20.87 4.78 26.83
C ALA A 8 19.68 5.38 26.09
N ASN A 9 19.97 6.16 25.07
CA ASN A 9 18.96 6.58 24.13
C ASN A 9 18.41 5.29 23.53
N SER A 10 17.24 4.84 23.96
CA SER A 10 16.50 3.86 23.20
C SER A 10 16.32 4.48 21.82
N ALA A 11 16.94 3.91 20.81
CA ALA A 11 16.53 4.21 19.44
C ALA A 11 15.00 4.09 19.44
N ALA A 12 14.30 5.16 19.06
CA ALA A 12 12.88 5.06 18.79
C ALA A 12 12.74 3.96 17.74
N ASP A 13 11.91 2.96 18.03
CA ASP A 13 11.51 2.01 16.99
C ASP A 13 10.90 2.84 15.85
N SER A 14 11.59 2.87 14.72
CA SER A 14 11.25 3.70 13.59
C SER A 14 10.38 2.90 12.61
N GLY A 15 9.29 2.31 13.07
CA GLY A 15 8.39 1.57 12.20
C GLY A 15 7.37 0.73 12.98
N ASN A 16 6.34 0.30 12.30
CA ASN A 16 5.28 -0.52 12.87
C ASN A 16 5.71 -1.99 12.98
N ASP A 17 5.49 -2.58 14.16
CA ASP A 17 5.89 -3.96 14.43
C ASP A 17 5.05 -4.99 13.68
N ASN A 18 3.79 -4.69 13.36
CA ASN A 18 2.84 -5.64 12.81
C ASN A 18 2.21 -5.13 11.51
N GLY A 19 1.98 -6.04 10.58
CA GLY A 19 1.26 -5.75 9.34
C GLY A 19 -0.17 -6.29 9.33
N LEU A 20 -0.96 -5.82 8.38
CA LEU A 20 -2.33 -6.25 8.14
C LEU A 20 -2.64 -6.26 6.65
N PHE A 21 -3.04 -7.41 6.12
CA PHE A 21 -3.69 -7.51 4.82
C PHE A 21 -5.20 -7.51 5.00
N GLY A 22 -5.94 -6.70 4.25
CA GLY A 22 -7.37 -6.59 4.41
C GLY A 22 -8.15 -6.49 3.10
N TYR A 23 -9.40 -6.96 3.15
CA TYR A 23 -10.37 -6.88 2.06
C TYR A 23 -9.95 -7.70 0.83
N GLY A 24 -10.41 -7.28 -0.38
CA GLY A 24 -10.04 -7.90 -1.64
C GLY A 24 -11.16 -8.65 -2.33
N TYR A 25 -10.80 -9.42 -3.34
CA TYR A 25 -11.74 -10.07 -4.24
C TYR A 25 -11.32 -11.52 -4.56
N VAL A 26 -12.31 -12.39 -4.62
CA VAL A 26 -12.20 -13.75 -5.16
C VAL A 26 -13.05 -13.84 -6.42
N GLN A 27 -12.49 -14.36 -7.49
CA GLN A 27 -13.16 -14.40 -8.80
C GLN A 27 -14.19 -15.54 -8.90
N SER A 28 -13.93 -16.68 -8.28
CA SER A 28 -14.80 -17.86 -8.42
C SER A 28 -15.00 -18.61 -7.10
N PRO A 29 -16.22 -18.57 -6.50
CA PRO A 29 -17.34 -17.68 -6.85
C PRO A 29 -17.01 -16.21 -6.55
N ALA A 30 -17.52 -15.32 -7.40
CA ALA A 30 -17.25 -13.89 -7.27
C ALA A 30 -17.69 -13.36 -5.90
N SER A 31 -16.74 -12.82 -5.12
CA SER A 31 -17.00 -12.34 -3.76
C SER A 31 -16.09 -11.16 -3.41
N TRP A 32 -16.69 -10.09 -2.91
CA TRP A 32 -16.00 -8.93 -2.31
C TRP A 32 -15.83 -9.19 -0.82
N LEU A 33 -14.60 -9.25 -0.38
CA LEU A 33 -14.27 -9.66 0.98
C LEU A 33 -14.02 -8.45 1.89
N SER A 34 -14.27 -8.65 3.20
CA SER A 34 -13.85 -7.75 4.28
C SER A 34 -12.96 -8.46 5.31
N VAL A 35 -12.54 -9.70 5.03
CA VAL A 35 -11.62 -10.46 5.89
C VAL A 35 -10.26 -9.78 6.00
N SER A 36 -9.57 -10.03 7.10
CA SER A 36 -8.20 -9.54 7.31
C SER A 36 -7.27 -10.63 7.84
N ASN A 37 -5.98 -10.48 7.57
CA ASN A 37 -4.91 -11.36 8.07
C ASN A 37 -3.82 -10.49 8.69
N LYS A 38 -3.56 -10.69 9.97
CA LYS A 38 -2.46 -10.04 10.68
C LYS A 38 -1.14 -10.65 10.26
N VAL A 39 -0.14 -9.81 10.14
CA VAL A 39 1.26 -10.20 9.96
C VAL A 39 1.99 -9.89 11.27
N ALA A 40 2.53 -10.90 11.91
CA ALA A 40 3.29 -10.71 13.13
C ALA A 40 4.65 -10.04 12.85
N ASN A 41 5.29 -9.46 13.85
CA ASN A 41 6.64 -8.87 13.77
C ASN A 41 7.75 -9.84 13.30
N THR A 42 7.43 -11.11 13.16
CA THR A 42 8.29 -12.15 12.58
C THR A 42 8.01 -12.43 11.11
N GLY A 43 7.03 -11.73 10.50
CA GLY A 43 6.58 -11.94 9.12
C GLY A 43 5.59 -13.10 8.94
N VAL A 44 5.14 -13.73 10.01
CA VAL A 44 4.18 -14.85 9.97
C VAL A 44 2.78 -14.28 9.76
N VAL A 45 2.11 -14.68 8.68
CA VAL A 45 0.73 -14.31 8.38
C VAL A 45 -0.23 -15.22 9.14
N ALA A 46 -1.18 -14.63 9.87
CA ALA A 46 -2.23 -15.37 10.58
C ALA A 46 -3.36 -15.79 9.63
N THR A 47 -4.18 -16.76 10.07
CA THR A 47 -5.42 -17.15 9.38
C THR A 47 -6.42 -16.00 9.31
N ASP A 48 -7.43 -16.14 8.44
CA ASP A 48 -8.46 -15.14 8.26
C ASP A 48 -9.16 -14.77 9.57
N THR A 49 -9.24 -13.46 9.82
CA THR A 49 -10.13 -12.86 10.82
C THR A 49 -11.43 -12.49 10.12
N THR A 50 -12.56 -12.80 10.78
CA THR A 50 -13.89 -12.44 10.26
C THR A 50 -13.94 -10.97 9.87
N GLY A 51 -14.44 -10.72 8.67
CA GLY A 51 -14.48 -9.38 8.10
C GLY A 51 -15.42 -8.42 8.85
N VAL A 52 -15.07 -7.15 8.82
CA VAL A 52 -15.86 -6.04 9.37
C VAL A 52 -16.14 -5.04 8.26
N GLY A 53 -17.35 -4.53 8.22
CA GLY A 53 -17.80 -3.55 7.23
C GLY A 53 -18.08 -4.14 5.85
N THR A 54 -18.26 -3.27 4.88
CA THR A 54 -18.60 -3.61 3.50
C THR A 54 -17.42 -4.22 2.77
N GLY A 55 -17.58 -5.44 2.23
CA GLY A 55 -16.57 -6.08 1.39
C GLY A 55 -16.23 -5.24 0.16
N ARG A 56 -14.93 -5.01 -0.10
CA ARG A 56 -14.45 -4.14 -1.18
C ARG A 56 -13.18 -4.66 -1.80
N ARG A 57 -12.93 -4.24 -3.04
CA ARG A 57 -11.67 -4.46 -3.77
C ARG A 57 -11.10 -3.14 -4.28
N GLU A 58 -9.83 -3.15 -4.71
CA GLU A 58 -9.20 -1.97 -5.31
C GLU A 58 -9.19 -0.74 -4.38
N LEU A 59 -9.19 -0.98 -3.08
CA LEU A 59 -9.07 -0.01 -2.02
C LEU A 59 -7.58 0.26 -1.73
N ALA A 60 -7.29 1.27 -0.93
CA ALA A 60 -5.94 1.52 -0.42
C ALA A 60 -5.93 1.56 1.10
N ALA A 61 -4.75 1.50 1.68
CA ALA A 61 -4.54 1.62 3.11
C ALA A 61 -3.22 2.34 3.40
N CYS A 62 -3.16 3.05 4.51
CA CYS A 62 -1.95 3.66 5.05
C CYS A 62 -2.00 3.73 6.57
N GLU A 63 -0.86 4.05 7.15
CA GLU A 63 -0.67 4.29 8.56
C GLU A 63 -1.12 5.71 8.94
N TYR A 64 -1.44 5.93 10.23
CA TYR A 64 -1.66 7.23 10.85
C TYR A 64 -1.46 7.13 12.37
N GLY A 65 -1.13 8.26 13.01
CA GLY A 65 -1.00 8.35 14.46
C GLY A 65 0.22 7.61 15.02
N GLY A 66 1.10 7.14 14.13
CA GLY A 66 2.33 6.43 14.48
C GLY A 66 2.14 4.97 14.90
N ASP A 67 0.90 4.51 15.13
CA ASP A 67 0.63 3.15 15.63
C ASP A 67 -0.67 2.53 15.09
N LYS A 68 -1.34 3.20 14.19
CA LYS A 68 -2.67 2.85 13.65
C LYS A 68 -2.70 2.90 12.15
N ALA A 69 -3.76 2.33 11.55
CA ALA A 69 -3.93 2.35 10.11
C ALA A 69 -5.38 2.61 9.70
N ILE A 70 -5.59 2.86 8.41
CA ILE A 70 -6.90 3.11 7.82
C ILE A 70 -6.99 2.46 6.44
N PHE A 71 -8.08 1.72 6.20
CA PHE A 71 -8.50 1.30 4.88
C PHE A 71 -9.54 2.28 4.35
N ALA A 72 -9.44 2.71 3.09
CA ALA A 72 -10.48 3.58 2.53
C ALA A 72 -10.68 3.38 1.02
N TYR A 73 -11.84 3.86 0.56
CA TYR A 73 -12.27 3.83 -0.84
C TYR A 73 -12.50 2.41 -1.38
N GLY A 74 -12.35 2.23 -2.71
CA GLY A 74 -12.50 0.94 -3.38
C GLY A 74 -13.89 0.72 -4.00
N GLY A 75 -14.14 -0.51 -4.45
CA GLY A 75 -15.38 -0.91 -5.12
C GLY A 75 -16.10 -2.04 -4.39
N PRO A 76 -17.32 -1.83 -3.88
CA PRO A 76 -18.11 -2.88 -3.23
C PRO A 76 -18.87 -3.77 -4.21
N GLY A 77 -18.75 -3.53 -5.52
CA GLY A 77 -19.42 -4.28 -6.58
C GLY A 77 -18.91 -3.90 -7.97
N PRO A 78 -19.40 -4.56 -9.04
CA PRO A 78 -19.02 -4.23 -10.41
C PRO A 78 -19.43 -2.79 -10.78
N GLY A 79 -18.46 -1.95 -11.18
CA GLY A 79 -18.73 -0.58 -11.59
C GLY A 79 -19.27 0.34 -10.50
N THR A 80 -19.14 -0.05 -9.24
CA THR A 80 -19.50 0.76 -8.08
C THR A 80 -18.26 1.22 -7.34
N TYR A 81 -18.30 2.42 -6.80
CA TYR A 81 -17.21 3.05 -6.06
C TYR A 81 -17.73 3.55 -4.72
N THR A 82 -16.84 3.70 -3.75
CA THR A 82 -17.20 4.23 -2.44
C THR A 82 -16.06 5.07 -1.86
N ASP A 83 -16.41 5.97 -0.98
CA ASP A 83 -15.53 6.76 -0.13
C ASP A 83 -15.45 6.24 1.31
N LEU A 84 -16.09 5.10 1.63
CA LEU A 84 -16.09 4.49 2.95
C LEU A 84 -14.68 4.27 3.48
N SER A 85 -14.51 4.41 4.79
CA SER A 85 -13.27 4.11 5.49
C SER A 85 -13.49 3.22 6.72
N ASN A 86 -12.44 2.50 7.12
CA ASN A 86 -12.39 1.66 8.31
C ASN A 86 -11.07 1.92 9.04
N LEU A 87 -11.15 2.42 10.25
CA LEU A 87 -9.98 2.60 11.10
C LEU A 87 -9.46 1.26 11.59
N VAL A 88 -8.15 1.17 11.77
CA VAL A 88 -7.47 0.02 12.37
C VAL A 88 -6.79 0.50 13.64
N SER A 89 -7.09 -0.17 14.76
CA SER A 89 -6.44 0.13 16.04
C SER A 89 -4.99 -0.33 16.08
N ASN A 90 -4.22 0.13 17.05
CA ASN A 90 -2.86 -0.34 17.33
C ASN A 90 -2.76 -1.82 17.78
N THR A 91 -3.88 -2.52 17.86
CA THR A 91 -3.93 -3.98 18.06
C THR A 91 -4.41 -4.71 16.80
N GLY A 92 -4.49 -4.02 15.67
CA GLY A 92 -4.92 -4.56 14.39
C GLY A 92 -6.40 -4.96 14.34
N VAL A 93 -7.26 -4.25 15.08
CA VAL A 93 -8.72 -4.45 15.03
C VAL A 93 -9.31 -3.46 14.04
N VAL A 94 -9.97 -3.99 13.02
CA VAL A 94 -10.67 -3.18 12.00
C VAL A 94 -12.03 -2.73 12.57
N ALA A 95 -12.30 -1.42 12.53
CA ALA A 95 -13.57 -0.85 12.94
C ALA A 95 -14.64 -0.95 11.84
N THR A 96 -15.90 -0.73 12.19
CA THR A 96 -17.03 -0.66 11.25
C THR A 96 -16.87 0.50 10.26
N ASP A 97 -17.64 0.45 9.17
CA ASP A 97 -17.63 1.50 8.15
C ASP A 97 -17.91 2.88 8.73
N THR A 98 -17.09 3.84 8.33
CA THR A 98 -17.31 5.27 8.51
C THR A 98 -17.67 5.88 7.17
N THR A 99 -18.68 6.75 7.14
CA THR A 99 -19.02 7.53 5.93
C THR A 99 -17.80 8.29 5.47
N GLY A 100 -17.52 8.18 4.18
CA GLY A 100 -16.31 8.74 3.59
C GLY A 100 -16.37 10.24 3.35
N VAL A 101 -15.28 10.75 2.87
CA VAL A 101 -15.09 12.16 2.49
C VAL A 101 -14.42 12.22 1.12
N GLY A 102 -14.92 13.10 0.26
CA GLY A 102 -14.39 13.34 -1.07
C GLY A 102 -15.02 12.48 -2.16
N GLN A 103 -14.39 12.47 -3.32
CA GLN A 103 -14.86 11.74 -4.49
C GLN A 103 -14.65 10.23 -4.32
N ASP A 104 -15.72 9.46 -4.39
CA ASP A 104 -15.68 8.00 -4.41
C ASP A 104 -14.84 7.49 -5.60
N ARG A 105 -13.95 6.54 -5.35
CA ARG A 105 -13.01 6.00 -6.35
C ARG A 105 -12.38 4.67 -5.93
N SER A 106 -11.76 3.99 -6.90
CA SER A 106 -10.99 2.76 -6.69
C SER A 106 -9.62 2.84 -7.39
N MET A 107 -8.81 1.78 -7.27
CA MET A 107 -7.50 1.67 -7.95
C MET A 107 -6.52 2.80 -7.59
N LEU A 108 -6.65 3.36 -6.40
CA LEU A 108 -5.83 4.41 -5.82
C LEU A 108 -4.67 3.79 -5.03
N ALA A 109 -3.75 4.62 -4.55
CA ALA A 109 -2.70 4.21 -3.63
C ALA A 109 -2.70 5.10 -2.37
N ALA A 110 -2.00 4.68 -1.34
CA ALA A 110 -1.83 5.45 -0.13
C ALA A 110 -0.49 5.15 0.53
N CYS A 111 0.04 6.11 1.27
CA CYS A 111 1.23 5.95 2.11
C CYS A 111 1.16 6.89 3.31
N GLU A 112 2.06 6.69 4.26
CA GLU A 112 2.32 7.62 5.36
C GLU A 112 3.13 8.83 4.88
N TYR A 113 3.02 9.94 5.61
CA TYR A 113 3.89 11.12 5.54
C TYR A 113 3.90 11.84 6.89
N GLY A 114 4.96 12.59 7.16
CA GLY A 114 5.10 13.39 8.39
C GLY A 114 5.23 12.55 9.65
N GLY A 115 5.50 11.25 9.54
CA GLY A 115 5.71 10.31 10.62
C GLY A 115 4.45 9.92 11.42
N ASP A 116 3.29 10.54 11.13
CA ASP A 116 2.04 10.25 11.85
C ASP A 116 0.77 10.51 11.04
N LYS A 117 0.86 10.78 9.74
CA LYS A 117 -0.25 11.14 8.85
C LYS A 117 -0.24 10.31 7.59
N GLY A 118 -1.43 10.12 6.99
CA GLY A 118 -1.57 9.39 5.74
C GLY A 118 -2.02 10.28 4.58
N ILE A 119 -1.83 9.79 3.37
CA ILE A 119 -2.35 10.39 2.14
C ILE A 119 -2.86 9.30 1.21
N PHE A 120 -4.11 9.48 0.75
CA PHE A 120 -4.69 8.72 -0.37
C PHE A 120 -4.55 9.54 -1.64
N GLY A 121 -4.12 8.92 -2.74
CA GLY A 121 -3.93 9.65 -3.99
C GLY A 121 -4.29 8.88 -5.24
N TYR A 122 -4.66 9.65 -6.28
CA TYR A 122 -4.95 9.15 -7.61
C TYR A 122 -6.21 8.27 -7.66
N GLY A 123 -6.28 7.36 -8.65
CA GLY A 123 -7.34 6.37 -8.74
C GLY A 123 -8.25 6.54 -9.95
N PHE A 124 -9.41 5.92 -9.87
CA PHE A 124 -10.36 5.84 -10.98
C PHE A 124 -11.81 5.86 -10.49
N ASN A 125 -12.64 6.62 -11.17
CA ASN A 125 -14.10 6.57 -11.09
C ASN A 125 -14.70 6.72 -12.50
N SER A 126 -15.54 5.77 -12.90
CA SER A 126 -16.40 5.87 -14.07
C SER A 126 -17.84 5.90 -13.55
N PRO A 127 -18.61 6.99 -13.60
CA PRO A 127 -18.78 7.85 -14.77
C PRO A 127 -18.26 9.28 -14.63
N ALA A 128 -17.29 9.55 -13.77
CA ALA A 128 -16.62 10.86 -13.85
C ALA A 128 -16.14 11.11 -15.29
N ALA A 129 -15.96 12.35 -15.69
CA ALA A 129 -15.65 12.72 -17.07
C ALA A 129 -14.55 11.84 -17.68
N PRO A 130 -14.71 11.29 -18.89
CA PRO A 130 -13.72 10.44 -19.51
C PRO A 130 -12.33 11.11 -19.56
N PRO A 131 -11.24 10.38 -19.21
CA PRO A 131 -11.16 8.95 -19.05
C PRO A 131 -11.44 8.41 -17.64
N GLY A 132 -11.87 9.19 -16.66
CA GLY A 132 -12.18 8.76 -15.30
C GLY A 132 -10.95 8.51 -14.40
N PHE A 133 -9.74 8.73 -14.91
CA PHE A 133 -8.51 8.74 -14.11
C PHE A 133 -8.44 10.01 -13.26
N MET A 134 -7.75 9.95 -12.14
CA MET A 134 -7.67 11.07 -11.18
C MET A 134 -6.24 11.23 -10.66
N ALA A 135 -5.86 12.49 -10.39
CA ALA A 135 -4.64 12.83 -9.67
C ALA A 135 -4.92 13.43 -8.28
N MET A 136 -6.20 13.61 -7.91
CA MET A 136 -6.58 14.19 -6.62
C MET A 136 -6.06 13.40 -5.44
N THR A 137 -5.91 14.08 -4.30
CA THR A 137 -5.46 13.47 -3.06
C THR A 137 -6.36 13.84 -1.88
N ASN A 138 -6.35 13.02 -0.83
CA ASN A 138 -6.99 13.30 0.46
C ASN A 138 -5.98 13.02 1.56
N LEU A 139 -5.71 14.02 2.37
CA LEU A 139 -4.84 13.91 3.54
C LEU A 139 -5.59 13.23 4.68
N VAL A 140 -4.89 12.40 5.44
CA VAL A 140 -5.38 11.78 6.67
C VAL A 140 -4.63 12.40 7.85
N SER A 141 -5.38 12.91 8.83
CA SER A 141 -4.79 13.45 10.05
C SER A 141 -4.23 12.34 10.95
N ASN A 142 -3.42 12.70 11.92
CA ASN A 142 -2.91 11.78 12.95
C ASN A 142 -4.00 11.20 13.89
N THR A 143 -5.25 11.59 13.70
CA THR A 143 -6.41 11.02 14.38
C THR A 143 -7.28 10.16 13.46
N GLY A 144 -6.83 9.91 12.22
CA GLY A 144 -7.52 9.09 11.23
C GLY A 144 -8.68 9.79 10.51
N VAL A 145 -8.74 11.12 10.55
CA VAL A 145 -9.77 11.89 9.83
C VAL A 145 -9.29 12.18 8.42
N ILE A 146 -10.06 11.73 7.41
CA ILE A 146 -9.81 12.02 6.00
C ILE A 146 -10.30 13.44 5.70
N GLY A 147 -9.42 14.26 5.09
CA GLY A 147 -9.74 15.61 4.63
C GLY A 147 -10.46 15.59 3.27
N THR A 148 -11.01 16.74 2.88
CA THR A 148 -11.63 16.94 1.55
C THR A 148 -10.62 16.79 0.42
N ASP A 149 -11.12 16.62 -0.81
CA ASP A 149 -10.30 16.50 -2.01
C ASP A 149 -9.36 17.70 -2.18
N VAL A 150 -8.10 17.40 -2.44
CA VAL A 150 -7.06 18.35 -2.85
C VAL A 150 -6.82 18.15 -4.34
N THR A 151 -6.76 19.26 -5.08
CA THR A 151 -6.49 19.24 -6.52
C THR A 151 -5.22 18.45 -6.82
N GLY A 152 -5.31 17.53 -7.76
CA GLY A 152 -4.20 16.65 -8.14
C GLY A 152 -3.02 17.39 -8.76
N VAL A 153 -1.87 16.73 -8.69
CA VAL A 153 -0.60 17.17 -9.30
C VAL A 153 -0.08 16.05 -10.17
N GLY A 154 0.39 16.39 -11.37
CA GLY A 154 0.89 15.44 -12.35
C GLY A 154 -0.21 14.76 -13.17
N ASP A 155 0.18 13.71 -13.88
CA ASP A 155 -0.72 12.94 -14.75
C ASP A 155 -1.74 12.13 -13.92
N ASP A 156 -3.00 12.17 -14.34
CA ASP A 156 -4.06 11.33 -13.76
C ASP A 156 -3.73 9.86 -13.95
N ARG A 157 -3.70 9.06 -12.87
CA ARG A 157 -3.30 7.65 -12.90
C ARG A 157 -4.16 6.77 -12.02
N ARG A 158 -4.15 5.48 -12.32
CA ARG A 158 -4.75 4.41 -11.52
C ARG A 158 -3.82 3.20 -11.42
N MET A 159 -4.13 2.25 -10.54
CA MET A 159 -3.36 0.99 -10.37
C MET A 159 -1.87 1.23 -10.09
N LEU A 160 -1.56 2.31 -9.41
CA LEU A 160 -0.25 2.70 -8.94
C LEU A 160 -0.01 2.13 -7.54
N ALA A 161 1.20 2.28 -7.02
CA ALA A 161 1.52 1.96 -5.63
C ALA A 161 2.14 3.17 -4.93
N ALA A 162 2.23 3.11 -3.60
CA ALA A 162 2.89 4.13 -2.81
C ALA A 162 3.54 3.50 -1.58
N CYS A 163 4.60 4.11 -1.09
CA CYS A 163 5.24 3.76 0.17
C CYS A 163 5.86 5.01 0.80
N GLU A 164 6.25 4.90 2.05
CA GLU A 164 7.06 5.88 2.75
C GLU A 164 8.55 5.76 2.36
N TYR A 165 9.31 6.82 2.55
CA TYR A 165 10.77 6.87 2.51
C TYR A 165 11.29 8.04 3.36
N GLY A 166 12.52 7.93 3.88
CA GLY A 166 13.19 9.00 4.62
C GLY A 166 12.48 9.40 5.90
N ASP A 167 11.85 8.44 6.58
CA ASP A 167 11.17 8.50 7.89
C ASP A 167 9.91 9.39 7.94
N ASP A 168 9.70 10.28 6.98
CA ASP A 168 8.61 11.26 7.05
C ASP A 168 8.04 11.68 5.70
N LYS A 169 8.39 11.00 4.61
CA LYS A 169 8.00 11.37 3.24
C LYS A 169 7.38 10.18 2.51
N GLY A 170 6.50 10.47 1.55
CA GLY A 170 5.89 9.45 0.72
C GLY A 170 6.30 9.55 -0.75
N ILE A 171 6.05 8.49 -1.49
CA ILE A 171 6.20 8.44 -2.95
C ILE A 171 5.06 7.65 -3.56
N PHE A 172 4.40 8.25 -4.55
CA PHE A 172 3.51 7.54 -5.48
C PHE A 172 4.31 7.14 -6.71
N GLY A 173 4.13 5.91 -7.21
CA GLY A 173 4.90 5.47 -8.37
C GLY A 173 4.16 4.53 -9.29
N TYR A 174 4.56 4.58 -10.58
CA TYR A 174 4.06 3.70 -11.63
C TYR A 174 2.57 3.90 -11.92
N GLY A 175 1.85 2.83 -12.33
CA GLY A 175 0.44 2.87 -12.65
C GLY A 175 0.14 3.00 -14.14
N SER A 176 -1.07 3.42 -14.47
CA SER A 176 -1.55 3.53 -15.85
C SER A 176 -2.27 4.86 -16.11
N SER A 177 -1.95 5.53 -17.26
CA SER A 177 -2.53 6.79 -17.73
C SER A 177 -2.35 7.00 -19.27
N PRO A 178 -3.18 6.57 -20.15
CA PRO A 178 -3.91 5.29 -20.22
C PRO A 178 -2.99 4.09 -20.38
N SER A 179 -1.71 4.29 -20.77
CA SER A 179 -0.68 3.26 -20.84
C SER A 179 0.08 3.17 -19.52
N ASN A 180 0.73 2.03 -19.29
CA ASN A 180 1.59 1.88 -18.13
C ASN A 180 2.72 2.91 -18.15
N THR A 181 3.04 3.43 -16.97
CA THR A 181 4.12 4.41 -16.76
C THR A 181 5.03 3.97 -15.63
N ALA A 182 6.23 4.52 -15.58
CA ALA A 182 7.15 4.43 -14.44
C ALA A 182 7.27 5.79 -13.70
N THR A 183 6.47 6.79 -14.07
CA THR A 183 6.44 8.12 -13.45
C THR A 183 6.24 8.03 -11.94
N THR A 184 6.92 8.91 -11.20
CA THR A 184 6.78 9.01 -9.74
C THR A 184 6.49 10.44 -9.30
N ASN A 185 5.85 10.58 -8.13
CA ASN A 185 5.59 11.86 -7.47
C ASN A 185 5.98 11.74 -6.00
N LEU A 186 6.91 12.57 -5.57
CA LEU A 186 7.31 12.64 -4.17
C LEU A 186 6.24 13.36 -3.35
N VAL A 187 6.05 12.94 -2.12
CA VAL A 187 5.19 13.58 -1.13
C VAL A 187 6.08 14.12 -0.01
N SER A 188 5.99 15.41 0.26
CA SER A 188 6.74 16.04 1.36
C SER A 188 6.18 15.62 2.72
N ASN A 189 6.94 15.86 3.78
CA ASN A 189 6.50 15.65 5.17
C ASN A 189 5.34 16.57 5.63
N THR A 190 4.86 17.44 4.74
CA THR A 190 3.66 18.27 4.95
C THR A 190 2.50 17.83 4.06
N GLY A 191 2.63 16.70 3.33
CA GLY A 191 1.60 16.14 2.45
C GLY A 191 1.47 16.84 1.10
N VAL A 192 2.47 17.62 0.69
CA VAL A 192 2.48 18.27 -0.64
C VAL A 192 3.05 17.30 -1.67
N VAL A 193 2.25 17.00 -2.70
CA VAL A 193 2.68 16.16 -3.83
C VAL A 193 3.46 17.01 -4.83
N ALA A 194 4.65 16.55 -5.19
CA ALA A 194 5.48 17.18 -6.21
C ALA A 194 5.03 16.82 -7.64
N THR A 195 5.46 17.60 -8.63
CA THR A 195 5.23 17.31 -10.05
C THR A 195 5.86 15.99 -10.47
N ASP A 196 5.43 15.46 -11.62
CA ASP A 196 5.92 14.22 -12.18
C ASP A 196 7.44 14.21 -12.33
N THR A 197 8.06 13.13 -11.85
CA THR A 197 9.46 12.79 -12.10
C THR A 197 9.51 11.68 -13.13
N THR A 198 10.39 11.82 -14.13
CA THR A 198 10.60 10.77 -15.13
C THR A 198 10.94 9.46 -14.45
N GLY A 199 10.18 8.43 -14.75
CA GLY A 199 10.29 7.13 -14.11
C GLY A 199 11.57 6.36 -14.45
N VAL A 200 11.93 5.46 -13.55
CA VAL A 200 13.03 4.53 -13.67
C VAL A 200 12.49 3.11 -13.69
N GLY A 201 13.09 2.26 -14.51
CA GLY A 201 12.72 0.86 -14.66
C GLY A 201 11.51 0.62 -15.59
N THR A 202 11.03 -0.59 -15.59
CA THR A 202 9.94 -1.05 -16.47
C THR A 202 8.60 -0.46 -16.08
N ALA A 203 7.96 0.27 -16.99
CA ALA A 203 6.62 0.82 -16.83
C ALA A 203 5.60 -0.29 -16.58
N ARG A 204 4.85 -0.21 -15.47
CA ARG A 204 3.88 -1.24 -15.04
C ARG A 204 2.78 -0.69 -14.14
N SER A 205 1.71 -1.45 -14.01
CA SER A 205 0.59 -1.17 -13.11
C SER A 205 0.28 -2.38 -12.23
N MET A 206 -0.71 -2.29 -11.33
CA MET A 206 -1.14 -3.40 -10.46
C MET A 206 -0.01 -3.99 -9.60
N LEU A 207 0.95 -3.16 -9.22
CA LEU A 207 2.07 -3.46 -8.37
C LEU A 207 1.73 -3.13 -6.91
N ALA A 208 2.61 -3.51 -5.98
CA ALA A 208 2.53 -3.10 -4.58
C ALA A 208 3.82 -2.42 -4.13
N ALA A 209 3.78 -1.75 -2.98
CA ALA A 209 4.94 -1.13 -2.36
C ALA A 209 4.80 -1.15 -0.84
N CYS A 210 5.92 -1.16 -0.14
CA CYS A 210 6.01 -0.98 1.31
C CYS A 210 7.35 -0.34 1.68
N SER A 211 7.47 0.09 2.92
CA SER A 211 8.71 0.53 3.54
C SER A 211 9.55 -0.66 3.99
N PHE A 212 10.85 -0.45 4.17
CA PHE A 212 11.80 -1.37 4.79
C PHE A 212 13.05 -0.62 5.23
N GLY A 213 13.88 -1.22 6.08
CA GLY A 213 15.17 -0.65 6.53
C GLY A 213 15.03 0.58 7.40
N GLY A 214 13.81 0.92 7.81
CA GLY A 214 13.47 2.11 8.60
C GLY A 214 13.26 3.37 7.76
N ASP A 215 13.98 3.57 6.66
CA ASP A 215 13.95 4.82 5.88
C ASP A 215 13.87 4.65 4.35
N GLN A 216 13.69 3.43 3.87
CA GLN A 216 13.66 3.08 2.45
C GLN A 216 12.32 2.48 2.03
N GLY A 217 12.01 2.57 0.73
CA GLY A 217 10.84 1.94 0.15
C GLY A 217 11.19 0.92 -0.94
N ILE A 218 10.23 0.07 -1.29
CA ILE A 218 10.37 -0.89 -2.39
C ILE A 218 9.06 -1.02 -3.16
N PHE A 219 9.13 -0.82 -4.47
CA PHE A 219 8.07 -1.19 -5.41
C PHE A 219 8.32 -2.60 -5.91
N GLY A 220 7.30 -3.46 -5.98
CA GLY A 220 7.47 -4.83 -6.43
C GLY A 220 6.33 -5.38 -7.25
N TYR A 221 6.68 -6.35 -8.13
CA TYR A 221 5.73 -7.09 -8.95
C TYR A 221 5.00 -6.20 -9.97
N GLY A 222 3.78 -6.60 -10.35
CA GLY A 222 2.91 -5.82 -11.23
C GLY A 222 2.80 -6.36 -12.64
N TYR A 223 2.10 -5.61 -13.50
CA TYR A 223 1.75 -5.99 -14.86
C TYR A 223 2.30 -5.00 -15.90
N PRO A 224 3.29 -5.36 -16.69
CA PRO A 224 3.61 -4.69 -17.94
C PRO A 224 2.64 -5.17 -19.03
N PRO A 225 2.69 -4.65 -20.27
CA PRO A 225 1.68 -4.92 -21.28
C PRO A 225 1.41 -6.39 -21.63
N TRP A 226 2.26 -7.35 -21.23
CA TRP A 226 2.17 -8.72 -21.76
C TRP A 226 2.40 -9.87 -20.78
N ALA A 227 2.83 -9.64 -19.54
CA ALA A 227 3.06 -10.69 -18.53
C ALA A 227 3.18 -10.13 -17.12
N GLY A 228 2.80 -10.90 -16.10
CA GLY A 228 3.11 -10.55 -14.70
C GLY A 228 4.63 -10.49 -14.47
N LEU A 229 5.06 -9.64 -13.55
CA LEU A 229 6.47 -9.50 -13.16
C LEU A 229 6.67 -9.86 -11.68
N SER A 230 7.91 -10.20 -11.33
CA SER A 230 8.37 -10.32 -9.94
C SER A 230 9.53 -9.36 -9.62
N MET A 231 9.92 -8.50 -10.57
CA MET A 231 10.99 -7.50 -10.37
C MET A 231 10.64 -6.47 -9.30
N THR A 232 11.68 -5.85 -8.75
CA THR A 232 11.54 -4.79 -7.74
C THR A 232 12.40 -3.58 -8.06
N ASN A 233 12.04 -2.43 -7.48
CA ASN A 233 12.81 -1.19 -7.51
C ASN A 233 12.87 -0.62 -6.09
N ILE A 234 14.07 -0.47 -5.56
CA ILE A 234 14.29 0.18 -4.26
C ILE A 234 14.13 1.68 -4.42
N VAL A 235 13.52 2.30 -3.42
CA VAL A 235 13.47 3.75 -3.21
C VAL A 235 14.43 4.09 -2.09
N SER A 236 15.41 4.94 -2.37
CA SER A 236 16.35 5.40 -1.35
C SER A 236 15.67 6.35 -0.34
N ASN A 237 16.31 6.60 0.80
CA ASN A 237 15.86 7.58 1.80
C ASN A 237 15.83 9.05 1.29
N THR A 238 16.24 9.30 0.06
CA THR A 238 16.10 10.60 -0.61
C THR A 238 15.04 10.60 -1.72
N GLY A 239 14.28 9.49 -1.86
CA GLY A 239 13.20 9.34 -2.84
C GLY A 239 13.68 8.99 -4.26
N VAL A 240 14.93 8.56 -4.42
CA VAL A 240 15.46 8.12 -5.72
C VAL A 240 15.11 6.66 -5.94
N VAL A 241 14.40 6.38 -7.04
CA VAL A 241 14.06 5.01 -7.47
C VAL A 241 15.24 4.39 -8.22
N ALA A 242 15.68 3.22 -7.77
CA ALA A 242 16.73 2.45 -8.44
C ALA A 242 16.20 1.72 -9.68
N THR A 243 17.13 1.28 -10.56
CA THR A 243 16.81 0.43 -11.71
C THR A 243 16.21 -0.92 -11.28
N ASP A 244 15.60 -1.62 -12.24
CA ASP A 244 14.99 -2.93 -12.01
C ASP A 244 15.98 -3.93 -11.42
N THR A 245 15.57 -4.58 -10.34
CA THR A 245 16.24 -5.75 -9.76
C THR A 245 15.50 -6.99 -10.22
N THR A 246 16.23 -8.02 -10.63
CA THR A 246 15.64 -9.31 -11.05
C THR A 246 14.72 -9.84 -9.95
N GLY A 247 13.52 -10.19 -10.34
CA GLY A 247 12.49 -10.63 -9.42
C GLY A 247 12.74 -12.02 -8.82
N VAL A 248 12.12 -12.25 -7.68
CA VAL A 248 12.14 -13.52 -6.95
C VAL A 248 10.70 -14.02 -6.79
N GLY A 249 10.52 -15.32 -6.91
CA GLY A 249 9.23 -15.97 -6.75
C GLY A 249 8.30 -15.88 -7.96
N GLN A 250 7.06 -16.32 -7.76
CA GLN A 250 6.03 -16.32 -8.79
C GLN A 250 5.62 -14.90 -9.18
N THR A 251 5.53 -14.65 -10.48
CA THR A 251 5.02 -13.37 -11.00
C THR A 251 3.56 -13.14 -10.59
N ARG A 252 3.25 -11.93 -10.10
CA ARG A 252 1.92 -11.60 -9.57
C ARG A 252 1.51 -10.17 -9.90
N THR A 253 0.21 -9.96 -9.90
CA THR A 253 -0.44 -8.67 -10.04
C THR A 253 -1.50 -8.48 -8.96
N MET A 254 -1.98 -7.26 -8.74
CA MET A 254 -3.08 -6.97 -7.79
C MET A 254 -2.84 -7.52 -6.38
N LEU A 255 -1.58 -7.55 -5.98
CA LEU A 255 -1.12 -7.95 -4.66
C LEU A 255 -1.09 -6.74 -3.73
N ALA A 256 -0.84 -6.97 -2.44
CA ALA A 256 -0.60 -5.92 -1.46
C ALA A 256 0.78 -6.08 -0.81
N ALA A 257 1.19 -5.06 -0.09
CA ALA A 257 2.39 -5.11 0.74
C ALA A 257 2.18 -4.31 2.02
N CYS A 258 2.93 -4.62 3.06
CA CYS A 258 2.99 -3.87 4.31
C CYS A 258 4.36 -4.05 4.96
N GLU A 259 4.69 -3.19 5.90
CA GLU A 259 5.84 -3.33 6.78
C GLU A 259 5.54 -4.30 7.94
N TYR A 260 6.57 -4.88 8.53
CA TYR A 260 6.52 -5.65 9.77
C TYR A 260 7.87 -5.63 10.48
N GLY A 261 7.88 -5.84 11.79
CA GLY A 261 9.09 -5.93 12.60
C GLY A 261 9.90 -4.64 12.64
N GLY A 262 9.27 -3.50 12.37
CA GLY A 262 9.83 -2.16 12.43
C GLY A 262 10.81 -1.79 11.32
N ASP A 263 11.27 -2.77 10.51
CA ASP A 263 12.30 -2.52 9.49
C ASP A 263 12.22 -3.47 8.27
N LYS A 264 11.18 -4.28 8.16
CA LYS A 264 11.04 -5.31 7.10
C LYS A 264 9.72 -5.17 6.38
N GLY A 265 9.68 -5.63 5.13
CA GLY A 265 8.46 -5.63 4.32
C GLY A 265 7.97 -7.03 3.97
N VAL A 266 6.72 -7.12 3.54
CA VAL A 266 6.14 -8.35 3.00
C VAL A 266 5.21 -8.02 1.83
N PHE A 267 5.41 -8.71 0.70
CA PHE A 267 4.47 -8.77 -0.40
C PHE A 267 3.56 -9.99 -0.21
N GLY A 268 2.24 -9.82 -0.38
CA GLY A 268 1.32 -10.91 -0.15
C GLY A 268 0.14 -10.96 -1.11
N TYR A 269 -0.37 -12.18 -1.31
CA TYR A 269 -1.58 -12.45 -2.07
C TYR A 269 -1.44 -12.07 -3.56
N GLY A 270 -2.56 -11.64 -4.18
CA GLY A 270 -2.59 -11.22 -5.58
C GLY A 270 -3.07 -12.31 -6.53
N GLN A 271 -2.80 -12.12 -7.81
CA GLN A 271 -3.25 -12.99 -8.88
C GLN A 271 -2.07 -13.40 -9.78
N SER A 272 -2.02 -14.67 -10.17
CA SER A 272 -1.06 -15.14 -11.19
C SER A 272 -1.43 -14.64 -12.59
N PRO A 273 -0.52 -14.73 -13.58
CA PRO A 273 -0.83 -14.41 -14.97
C PRO A 273 -2.00 -15.23 -15.55
N GLU A 274 -2.24 -16.42 -15.02
CA GLU A 274 -3.34 -17.33 -15.40
C GLU A 274 -4.66 -16.99 -14.69
N HIS A 275 -4.74 -15.82 -14.03
CA HIS A 275 -5.91 -15.34 -13.30
C HIS A 275 -6.34 -16.22 -12.12
N THR A 276 -5.37 -16.88 -11.46
CA THR A 276 -5.60 -17.64 -10.23
C THR A 276 -5.23 -16.77 -9.02
N GLU A 277 -6.16 -16.61 -8.07
CA GLU A 277 -5.89 -15.91 -6.82
C GLU A 277 -4.92 -16.71 -5.95
N LEU A 278 -4.02 -16.00 -5.31
CA LEU A 278 -2.95 -16.55 -4.49
C LEU A 278 -3.04 -16.02 -3.05
N SER A 279 -2.49 -16.80 -2.10
CA SER A 279 -2.32 -16.37 -0.71
C SER A 279 -0.84 -16.40 -0.27
N MET A 280 0.09 -16.74 -1.17
CA MET A 280 1.53 -16.78 -0.88
C MET A 280 2.08 -15.39 -0.52
N THR A 281 3.22 -15.40 0.18
CA THR A 281 3.94 -14.19 0.56
C THR A 281 5.43 -14.28 0.23
N ASN A 282 6.07 -13.12 0.10
CA ASN A 282 7.52 -12.97 -0.02
C ASN A 282 7.97 -11.92 1.01
N LEU A 283 8.80 -12.33 1.93
CA LEU A 283 9.38 -11.44 2.92
C LEU A 283 10.45 -10.56 2.28
N VAL A 284 10.54 -9.32 2.70
CA VAL A 284 11.59 -8.36 2.35
C VAL A 284 12.43 -8.10 3.58
N SER A 285 13.74 -8.34 3.47
CA SER A 285 14.66 -8.05 4.57
C SER A 285 14.84 -6.55 4.78
N ASN A 286 15.44 -6.16 5.90
CA ASN A 286 15.82 -4.77 6.16
C ASN A 286 16.93 -4.21 5.25
N THR A 287 17.40 -4.99 4.30
CA THR A 287 18.33 -4.57 3.22
C THR A 287 17.67 -4.63 1.84
N GLY A 288 16.33 -4.79 1.77
CA GLY A 288 15.56 -4.82 0.53
C GLY A 288 15.67 -6.12 -0.29
N VAL A 289 16.21 -7.19 0.30
CA VAL A 289 16.28 -8.50 -0.36
C VAL A 289 14.95 -9.23 -0.22
N VAL A 290 14.33 -9.56 -1.36
CA VAL A 290 13.09 -10.33 -1.42
C VAL A 290 13.38 -11.82 -1.31
N ALA A 291 12.74 -12.50 -0.37
CA ALA A 291 12.84 -13.95 -0.18
C ALA A 291 11.97 -14.72 -1.19
N THR A 292 12.25 -16.02 -1.35
CA THR A 292 11.41 -16.93 -2.15
C THR A 292 10.00 -17.06 -1.59
N ASP A 293 9.09 -17.59 -2.42
CA ASP A 293 7.68 -17.77 -2.05
C ASP A 293 7.52 -18.60 -0.77
N THR A 294 6.72 -18.09 0.15
CA THR A 294 6.24 -18.80 1.34
C THR A 294 4.82 -19.26 1.10
N THR A 295 4.52 -20.50 1.50
CA THR A 295 3.16 -21.06 1.38
C THR A 295 2.14 -20.12 1.99
N GLY A 296 1.08 -19.85 1.25
CA GLY A 296 0.05 -18.90 1.64
C GLY A 296 -0.82 -19.37 2.80
N VAL A 297 -1.37 -18.41 3.51
CA VAL A 297 -2.31 -18.60 4.62
C VAL A 297 -3.57 -17.79 4.36
N GLY A 298 -4.72 -18.34 4.76
CA GLY A 298 -6.02 -17.70 4.58
C GLY A 298 -6.57 -17.80 3.15
N THR A 299 -7.64 -17.08 2.90
CA THR A 299 -8.36 -17.06 1.61
C THR A 299 -7.52 -16.42 0.52
N SER A 300 -7.20 -17.18 -0.53
CA SER A 300 -6.54 -16.67 -1.74
C SER A 300 -7.39 -15.57 -2.37
N ARG A 301 -6.83 -14.39 -2.63
CA ARG A 301 -7.54 -13.22 -3.14
C ARG A 301 -6.63 -12.21 -3.80
N SER A 302 -7.21 -11.32 -4.57
CA SER A 302 -6.52 -10.22 -5.26
C SER A 302 -7.17 -8.87 -4.93
N MET A 303 -6.58 -7.75 -5.40
CA MET A 303 -7.13 -6.40 -5.25
C MET A 303 -7.41 -5.99 -3.78
N LEU A 304 -6.63 -6.51 -2.87
CA LEU A 304 -6.65 -6.21 -1.44
C LEU A 304 -5.71 -5.03 -1.14
N ALA A 305 -5.71 -4.55 0.10
CA ALA A 305 -4.75 -3.56 0.58
C ALA A 305 -3.94 -4.10 1.76
N GLY A 306 -2.79 -3.47 2.02
CA GLY A 306 -1.94 -3.75 3.17
C GLY A 306 -1.55 -2.45 3.87
N CYS A 307 -1.39 -2.51 5.18
CA CYS A 307 -0.91 -1.43 6.05
C CYS A 307 -0.21 -2.03 7.26
N SER A 308 0.45 -1.19 8.03
CA SER A 308 1.14 -1.59 9.24
C SER A 308 0.52 -0.92 10.46
N TYR A 309 0.78 -1.46 11.64
CA TYR A 309 0.30 -0.96 12.93
C TYR A 309 1.20 -1.52 14.04
N ASN A 310 1.22 -0.90 15.21
CA ASN A 310 2.01 -1.38 16.34
C ASN A 310 1.15 -1.93 17.45
#